data_4e43a699544b5618480101d46385fb77
#
_entry.id   4e43a699544b5618480101d46385fb77
#
_cell.length_a   1.000
_cell.length_b   1.000
_cell.length_c   1.000
_cell.angle_alpha   90.00
_cell.angle_beta   90.00
_cell.angle_gamma   90.00
#
_symmetry.space_group_name_H-M   'P 1'
#
loop_
_entity.id
_entity.type
_entity.pdbx_description
1 polymer ?
#
loop_
_entity_poly.entity_id
_entity_poly.type
_entity_poly.pdbx_seq_one_letter_code
_entity_poly.pdbx_strand_id
1 'polypeptide(L)'
;MSAKRVARTSGGWLSYFRAVKRPLLLIVLLCFGLTSSGQKTIQDTTLQFFAIGGELGIHQPFGDLQQRFGTGGLAGGSFMFKSRNNWTVEGNVGFFFGNQVKEDSILKNLQTENLNFIGRDGNPVDVFLYERGFVSTVRVGKIFPIVGPNPNCGMHLALGGGVMQHKIRIQPEFETLPQLEGDYKKGYDRLTNGLCLSQSLGYQHFGNFRFVNFYVGVEFYEGFTQNRRTLNFDTQMRDTKERMDIIGTFVVRWYFPIYRRQARDYYFY
;
A
#
# COMPACT_ATOMS: atom_id res chain seq x y z
N MET A 1 -44.74 22.70 48.98
CA MET A 1 -43.95 23.09 47.77
C MET A 1 -42.48 22.80 48.03
N SER A 2 -41.97 21.68 47.49
CA SER A 2 -40.60 21.19 47.72
C SER A 2 -39.83 21.20 46.41
N ALA A 3 -38.78 22.02 46.35
CA ALA A 3 -37.91 22.16 45.19
C ALA A 3 -36.83 21.07 45.22
N LYS A 4 -36.86 20.12 44.27
CA LYS A 4 -35.81 19.13 44.06
C LYS A 4 -34.65 19.79 43.31
N ARG A 5 -33.46 19.82 43.93
CA ARG A 5 -32.17 20.14 43.29
C ARG A 5 -31.75 18.99 42.40
N VAL A 6 -31.48 19.29 41.13
CA VAL A 6 -30.82 18.37 40.21
C VAL A 6 -29.31 18.54 40.37
N ALA A 7 -28.64 17.50 40.83
CA ALA A 7 -27.19 17.45 40.92
C ALA A 7 -26.61 17.18 39.50
N ARG A 8 -25.79 18.10 39.01
CA ARG A 8 -25.01 17.98 37.77
C ARG A 8 -23.78 17.12 38.04
N THR A 9 -23.71 15.92 37.49
CA THR A 9 -22.52 15.06 37.50
C THR A 9 -21.60 15.45 36.32
N SER A 10 -20.64 16.34 36.56
CA SER A 10 -19.57 16.69 35.62
C SER A 10 -18.27 16.03 36.08
N GLY A 11 -18.13 14.71 35.90
CA GLY A 11 -16.96 13.98 36.38
C GLY A 11 -16.44 12.88 35.47
N GLY A 12 -17.17 12.53 34.38
CA GLY A 12 -16.87 11.34 33.60
C GLY A 12 -15.74 11.46 32.55
N TRP A 13 -15.43 12.64 32.07
CA TRP A 13 -14.48 12.82 30.96
C TRP A 13 -13.00 12.89 31.38
N LEU A 14 -12.71 13.38 32.55
CA LEU A 14 -11.34 13.50 33.09
C LEU A 14 -10.74 12.16 33.54
N SER A 15 -11.56 11.20 33.93
CA SER A 15 -11.11 9.86 34.33
C SER A 15 -10.72 8.99 33.11
N TYR A 16 -11.41 9.13 32.00
CA TYR A 16 -11.08 8.41 30.76
C TYR A 16 -9.72 8.84 30.17
N PHE A 17 -9.41 10.13 30.20
CA PHE A 17 -8.11 10.65 29.71
C PHE A 17 -6.91 10.22 30.57
N ARG A 18 -7.12 9.94 31.88
CA ARG A 18 -6.05 9.40 32.74
C ARG A 18 -5.82 7.90 32.54
N ALA A 19 -6.84 7.13 32.18
CA ALA A 19 -6.73 5.68 31.98
C ALA A 19 -5.98 5.34 30.67
N VAL A 20 -6.14 6.17 29.62
CA VAL A 20 -5.50 5.94 28.30
C VAL A 20 -4.04 6.40 28.27
N LYS A 21 -3.67 7.43 29.04
CA LYS A 21 -2.29 7.95 29.07
C LYS A 21 -1.27 6.97 29.68
N ARG A 22 -1.69 6.15 30.64
CA ARG A 22 -0.78 5.19 31.32
C ARG A 22 -0.33 4.03 30.41
N PRO A 23 -1.20 3.32 29.66
CA PRO A 23 -0.74 2.27 28.77
C PRO A 23 0.03 2.83 27.56
N LEU A 24 -0.32 4.02 27.06
CA LEU A 24 0.41 4.65 25.97
C LEU A 24 1.85 5.03 26.39
N LEU A 25 2.02 5.54 27.60
CA LEU A 25 3.33 5.86 28.17
C LEU A 25 4.17 4.60 28.43
N LEU A 26 3.55 3.49 28.83
CA LEU A 26 4.20 2.20 28.98
C LEU A 26 4.65 1.61 27.66
N ILE A 27 3.85 1.74 26.61
CA ILE A 27 4.21 1.28 25.25
C ILE A 27 5.39 2.12 24.71
N VAL A 28 5.39 3.43 24.90
CA VAL A 28 6.51 4.32 24.52
C VAL A 28 7.76 3.99 25.31
N LEU A 29 7.65 3.73 26.62
CA LEU A 29 8.79 3.31 27.46
C LEU A 29 9.31 1.91 27.09
N LEU A 30 8.45 0.98 26.70
CA LEU A 30 8.84 -0.35 26.22
C LEU A 30 9.62 -0.25 24.89
N CYS A 31 9.22 0.66 24.00
CA CYS A 31 9.95 0.91 22.75
C CYS A 31 11.33 1.54 22.96
N PHE A 32 11.52 2.34 24.01
CA PHE A 32 12.83 2.91 24.36
C PHE A 32 13.75 1.95 25.14
N GLY A 33 13.20 0.91 25.78
CA GLY A 33 13.96 -0.06 26.58
C GLY A 33 14.71 -1.13 25.80
N LEU A 34 14.55 -1.21 24.46
CA LEU A 34 15.20 -2.24 23.63
C LEU A 34 16.55 -1.83 23.05
N THR A 35 17.23 -0.84 23.59
CA THR A 35 18.63 -0.58 23.24
C THR A 35 19.56 -1.56 23.96
N SER A 36 19.51 -2.83 23.56
CA SER A 36 20.50 -3.80 23.98
C SER A 36 21.78 -3.61 23.16
N SER A 37 22.79 -3.06 23.81
CA SER A 37 24.17 -2.96 23.30
C SER A 37 24.78 -4.36 23.26
N GLY A 38 24.65 -5.07 22.15
CA GLY A 38 25.20 -6.42 21.94
C GLY A 38 26.25 -6.42 20.85
N GLN A 39 27.45 -6.78 21.23
CA GLN A 39 28.61 -7.29 20.49
C GLN A 39 28.85 -6.81 19.04
N LYS A 40 29.93 -6.06 18.86
CA LYS A 40 30.52 -5.60 17.59
C LYS A 40 30.91 -6.81 16.70
N THR A 41 30.20 -7.02 15.63
CA THR A 41 30.65 -7.87 14.51
C THR A 41 29.90 -7.48 13.22
N ILE A 42 30.63 -7.13 12.16
CA ILE A 42 30.19 -6.75 10.79
C ILE A 42 29.75 -5.27 10.64
N GLN A 43 30.07 -4.36 11.53
CA GLN A 43 29.28 -3.15 11.76
C GLN A 43 29.93 -1.84 11.33
N ASP A 44 31.20 -1.85 10.96
CA ASP A 44 31.91 -0.61 10.70
C ASP A 44 32.02 -0.27 9.20
N THR A 45 31.51 -1.12 8.31
CA THR A 45 31.63 -0.90 6.86
C THR A 45 30.28 -1.01 6.15
N THR A 46 30.12 -0.16 5.14
CA THR A 46 28.98 -0.27 4.21
C THR A 46 29.12 -1.52 3.34
N LEU A 47 28.07 -2.34 3.32
CA LEU A 47 28.07 -3.61 2.60
C LEU A 47 27.36 -3.46 1.24
N GLN A 48 27.81 -4.26 0.29
CA GLN A 48 27.13 -4.45 -0.99
C GLN A 48 26.42 -5.79 -0.99
N PHE A 49 25.12 -5.80 -1.30
CA PHE A 49 24.31 -7.03 -1.36
C PHE A 49 23.06 -6.85 -2.19
N PHE A 50 22.44 -7.99 -2.51
CA PHE A 50 21.08 -8.06 -3.03
C PHE A 50 20.13 -8.40 -1.89
N ALA A 51 18.90 -7.90 -1.97
CA ALA A 51 17.84 -8.24 -1.04
C ALA A 51 16.53 -8.50 -1.80
N ILE A 52 15.76 -9.47 -1.32
CA ILE A 52 14.41 -9.75 -1.80
C ILE A 52 13.49 -9.43 -0.63
N GLY A 53 12.38 -8.76 -0.89
CA GLY A 53 11.44 -8.37 0.16
C GLY A 53 9.99 -8.62 -0.23
N GLY A 54 9.17 -8.84 0.81
CA GLY A 54 7.72 -8.76 0.73
C GLY A 54 7.25 -7.43 1.31
N GLU A 55 6.16 -6.89 0.78
CA GLU A 55 5.60 -5.62 1.24
C GLU A 55 4.10 -5.70 1.50
N LEU A 56 3.69 -4.96 2.50
CA LEU A 56 2.29 -4.69 2.82
C LEU A 56 2.13 -3.20 3.08
N GLY A 57 0.99 -2.67 2.69
CA GLY A 57 0.69 -1.25 2.89
C GLY A 57 -0.78 -0.92 2.84
N ILE A 58 -1.06 0.31 3.20
CA ILE A 58 -2.37 0.94 3.06
C ILE A 58 -2.20 2.07 2.06
N HIS A 59 -3.06 2.13 1.06
CA HIS A 59 -3.03 3.19 0.07
C HIS A 59 -4.25 4.09 0.16
N GLN A 60 -4.03 5.35 -0.17
CA GLN A 60 -5.03 6.39 -0.32
C GLN A 60 -4.92 6.98 -1.71
N PRO A 61 -5.96 6.90 -2.54
CA PRO A 61 -5.99 7.56 -3.83
C PRO A 61 -6.24 9.07 -3.72
N PHE A 62 -5.63 9.82 -4.64
CA PHE A 62 -5.77 11.25 -4.83
C PHE A 62 -5.95 11.57 -6.33
N GLY A 63 -6.17 12.84 -6.66
CA GLY A 63 -6.38 13.27 -8.04
C GLY A 63 -7.65 12.67 -8.66
N ASP A 64 -7.55 12.27 -9.92
CA ASP A 64 -8.69 11.69 -10.65
C ASP A 64 -9.09 10.32 -10.05
N LEU A 65 -8.13 9.56 -9.51
CA LEU A 65 -8.38 8.24 -8.93
C LEU A 65 -9.26 8.29 -7.67
N GLN A 66 -9.18 9.37 -6.89
CA GLN A 66 -9.99 9.56 -5.70
C GLN A 66 -11.51 9.61 -6.00
N GLN A 67 -11.88 9.99 -7.21
CA GLN A 67 -13.28 10.01 -7.65
C GLN A 67 -13.82 8.58 -7.84
N ARG A 68 -12.91 7.63 -8.12
CA ARG A 68 -13.26 6.24 -8.43
C ARG A 68 -13.12 5.30 -7.25
N PHE A 69 -12.05 5.45 -6.47
CA PHE A 69 -11.73 4.55 -5.36
C PHE A 69 -11.55 5.29 -4.04
N GLY A 70 -11.72 4.55 -2.94
CA GLY A 70 -11.38 5.00 -1.60
C GLY A 70 -10.10 4.33 -1.09
N THR A 71 -9.92 4.34 0.22
CA THR A 71 -8.77 3.71 0.88
C THR A 71 -8.76 2.21 0.66
N GLY A 72 -7.60 1.65 0.39
CA GLY A 72 -7.43 0.22 0.16
C GLY A 72 -6.11 -0.31 0.70
N GLY A 73 -5.82 -1.57 0.37
CA GLY A 73 -4.59 -2.27 0.74
C GLY A 73 -3.64 -2.42 -0.45
N LEU A 74 -2.37 -2.58 -0.14
CA LEU A 74 -1.32 -2.94 -1.07
C LEU A 74 -0.59 -4.17 -0.53
N ALA A 75 -0.31 -5.13 -1.40
CA ALA A 75 0.56 -6.26 -1.11
C ALA A 75 1.46 -6.52 -2.32
N GLY A 76 2.74 -6.84 -2.06
CA GLY A 76 3.66 -6.98 -3.17
C GLY A 76 5.01 -7.54 -2.78
N GLY A 77 5.95 -7.38 -3.69
CA GLY A 77 7.32 -7.80 -3.51
C GLY A 77 8.30 -6.81 -4.13
N SER A 78 9.52 -6.86 -3.62
CA SER A 78 10.61 -5.99 -4.05
C SER A 78 11.91 -6.75 -4.19
N PHE A 79 12.72 -6.29 -5.10
CA PHE A 79 14.12 -6.69 -5.25
C PHE A 79 14.98 -5.43 -5.12
N MET A 80 16.00 -5.48 -4.30
CA MET A 80 16.91 -4.35 -4.07
C MET A 80 18.34 -4.79 -4.30
N PHE A 81 19.09 -3.99 -5.02
CA PHE A 81 20.54 -4.00 -5.01
C PHE A 81 21.04 -2.79 -4.21
N LYS A 82 21.88 -3.00 -3.21
CA LYS A 82 22.52 -1.97 -2.42
C LYS A 82 24.02 -1.98 -2.67
N SER A 83 24.58 -0.82 -3.03
CA SER A 83 26.02 -0.63 -3.23
C SER A 83 26.74 -0.28 -1.93
N ARG A 84 28.10 -0.32 -1.96
CA ARG A 84 28.94 0.11 -0.83
C ARG A 84 28.78 1.59 -0.49
N ASN A 85 28.36 2.44 -1.44
CA ASN A 85 28.17 3.87 -1.21
C ASN A 85 26.71 4.19 -0.81
N ASN A 86 25.96 3.19 -0.34
CA ASN A 86 24.56 3.32 0.05
C ASN A 86 23.59 3.74 -1.07
N TRP A 87 24.01 3.66 -2.33
CA TRP A 87 23.09 3.75 -3.44
C TRP A 87 22.30 2.45 -3.56
N THR A 88 21.03 2.58 -3.89
CA THR A 88 20.11 1.46 -4.11
C THR A 88 19.53 1.51 -5.51
N VAL A 89 19.30 0.34 -6.08
CA VAL A 89 18.45 0.13 -7.25
C VAL A 89 17.38 -0.87 -6.86
N GLU A 90 16.12 -0.50 -7.03
CA GLU A 90 14.98 -1.30 -6.59
C GLU A 90 14.05 -1.60 -7.75
N GLY A 91 13.58 -2.84 -7.81
CA GLY A 91 12.44 -3.24 -8.61
C GLY A 91 11.30 -3.63 -7.69
N ASN A 92 10.11 -3.06 -7.88
CA ASN A 92 8.95 -3.29 -7.03
C ASN A 92 7.75 -3.69 -7.88
N VAL A 93 6.96 -4.62 -7.37
CA VAL A 93 5.65 -5.00 -7.92
C VAL A 93 4.66 -5.03 -6.77
N GLY A 94 3.69 -4.14 -6.80
CA GLY A 94 2.63 -4.03 -5.80
C GLY A 94 1.26 -4.25 -6.43
N PHE A 95 0.38 -4.96 -5.74
CA PHE A 95 -1.02 -5.16 -6.12
C PHE A 95 -1.91 -4.35 -5.19
N PHE A 96 -2.75 -3.51 -5.78
CA PHE A 96 -3.77 -2.75 -5.09
C PHE A 96 -5.07 -3.53 -4.99
N PHE A 97 -5.72 -3.44 -3.84
CA PHE A 97 -7.03 -4.04 -3.61
C PHE A 97 -7.84 -3.20 -2.62
N GLY A 98 -9.12 -3.08 -2.88
CA GLY A 98 -10.03 -2.32 -2.04
C GLY A 98 -11.49 -2.71 -2.31
N ASN A 99 -12.35 -2.36 -1.37
CA ASN A 99 -13.80 -2.56 -1.47
C ASN A 99 -14.56 -1.23 -1.54
N GLN A 100 -13.86 -0.10 -1.52
CA GLN A 100 -14.45 1.23 -1.57
C GLN A 100 -14.42 1.75 -3.01
N VAL A 101 -15.37 1.32 -3.83
CA VAL A 101 -15.60 1.84 -5.19
C VAL A 101 -16.70 2.90 -5.12
N LYS A 102 -16.42 4.10 -5.60
CA LYS A 102 -17.33 5.26 -5.58
C LYS A 102 -18.13 5.41 -6.88
N GLU A 103 -17.73 4.75 -7.95
CA GLU A 103 -18.46 4.71 -9.22
C GLU A 103 -19.51 3.58 -9.20
N ASP A 104 -20.51 3.67 -8.32
CA ASP A 104 -21.61 2.70 -8.20
C ASP A 104 -22.61 2.79 -9.37
N SER A 105 -22.66 3.93 -10.03
CA SER A 105 -23.58 4.19 -11.15
C SER A 105 -23.22 3.44 -12.45
N ILE A 106 -22.05 2.82 -12.54
CA ILE A 106 -21.60 2.11 -13.76
C ILE A 106 -22.53 0.95 -14.17
N LEU A 107 -23.25 0.36 -13.22
CA LEU A 107 -24.17 -0.76 -13.44
C LEU A 107 -25.64 -0.33 -13.43
N LYS A 108 -25.94 0.97 -13.33
CA LYS A 108 -27.33 1.47 -13.21
C LYS A 108 -28.24 1.01 -14.35
N ASN A 109 -27.69 0.88 -15.55
CA ASN A 109 -28.46 0.43 -16.73
C ASN A 109 -28.84 -1.07 -16.69
N LEU A 110 -28.27 -1.83 -15.74
CA LEU A 110 -28.56 -3.26 -15.56
C LEU A 110 -29.48 -3.53 -14.37
N GLN A 111 -29.82 -2.48 -13.62
CA GLN A 111 -30.73 -2.57 -12.47
C GLN A 111 -32.16 -2.43 -12.90
N THR A 112 -33.05 -3.11 -12.19
CA THR A 112 -34.51 -2.92 -12.28
C THR A 112 -34.92 -1.59 -11.62
N GLU A 113 -36.19 -1.20 -11.76
CA GLU A 113 -36.76 -0.03 -11.08
C GLU A 113 -36.58 -0.07 -9.55
N ASN A 114 -36.52 -1.26 -8.98
CA ASN A 114 -36.27 -1.48 -7.55
C ASN A 114 -34.77 -1.57 -7.19
N LEU A 115 -33.88 -1.15 -8.07
CA LEU A 115 -32.41 -1.15 -7.90
C LEU A 115 -31.80 -2.55 -7.71
N ASN A 116 -32.51 -3.61 -8.09
CA ASN A 116 -32.01 -4.99 -8.00
C ASN A 116 -31.43 -5.45 -9.35
N PHE A 117 -30.42 -6.32 -9.29
CA PHE A 117 -29.98 -7.11 -10.44
C PHE A 117 -30.76 -8.42 -10.47
N ILE A 118 -31.16 -8.88 -11.64
CA ILE A 118 -31.87 -10.13 -11.80
C ILE A 118 -30.90 -11.20 -12.33
N GLY A 119 -30.73 -12.24 -11.55
CA GLY A 119 -29.95 -13.42 -11.90
C GLY A 119 -30.59 -14.27 -12.99
N ARG A 120 -29.89 -15.31 -13.42
CA ARG A 120 -30.35 -16.24 -14.45
C ARG A 120 -31.65 -16.95 -14.07
N ASP A 121 -31.84 -17.17 -12.78
CA ASP A 121 -33.04 -17.88 -12.25
C ASP A 121 -34.19 -16.92 -11.91
N GLY A 122 -34.08 -15.64 -12.29
CA GLY A 122 -35.09 -14.62 -12.03
C GLY A 122 -35.08 -14.06 -10.61
N ASN A 123 -34.14 -14.49 -9.76
CA ASN A 123 -33.99 -13.98 -8.39
C ASN A 123 -33.15 -12.70 -8.32
N PRO A 124 -33.37 -11.82 -7.33
CA PRO A 124 -32.48 -10.71 -7.06
C PRO A 124 -31.10 -11.18 -6.65
N VAL A 125 -30.05 -10.53 -7.16
CA VAL A 125 -28.64 -10.85 -6.89
C VAL A 125 -27.90 -9.58 -6.50
N ASP A 126 -27.11 -9.65 -5.46
CA ASP A 126 -26.23 -8.54 -5.07
C ASP A 126 -24.94 -8.57 -5.91
N VAL A 127 -24.46 -7.36 -6.27
CA VAL A 127 -23.24 -7.19 -7.06
C VAL A 127 -22.27 -6.30 -6.31
N PHE A 128 -21.12 -6.83 -6.01
CA PHE A 128 -20.04 -6.13 -5.33
C PHE A 128 -19.01 -5.58 -6.32
N LEU A 129 -18.56 -4.37 -6.05
CA LEU A 129 -17.51 -3.70 -6.79
C LEU A 129 -16.25 -3.63 -5.95
N TYR A 130 -15.12 -4.02 -6.55
CA TYR A 130 -13.83 -4.01 -5.89
C TYR A 130 -12.79 -3.27 -6.74
N GLU A 131 -11.90 -2.56 -6.07
CA GLU A 131 -10.66 -2.09 -6.68
C GLU A 131 -9.71 -3.25 -6.92
N ARG A 132 -9.11 -3.29 -8.09
CA ARG A 132 -7.98 -4.18 -8.43
C ARG A 132 -7.03 -3.42 -9.33
N GLY A 133 -5.75 -3.46 -8.96
CA GLY A 133 -4.71 -2.84 -9.76
C GLY A 133 -3.35 -3.41 -9.45
N PHE A 134 -2.37 -3.04 -10.24
CA PHE A 134 -0.98 -3.28 -9.94
C PHE A 134 -0.13 -2.07 -10.34
N VAL A 135 1.02 -1.96 -9.71
CA VAL A 135 2.08 -1.04 -10.08
C VAL A 135 3.39 -1.83 -10.17
N SER A 136 4.16 -1.57 -11.19
CA SER A 136 5.52 -2.12 -11.33
C SER A 136 6.46 -0.97 -11.61
N THR A 137 7.49 -0.81 -10.75
CA THR A 137 8.40 0.33 -10.80
C THR A 137 9.85 -0.09 -10.65
N VAL A 138 10.75 0.69 -11.27
CA VAL A 138 12.18 0.65 -11.01
C VAL A 138 12.58 1.99 -10.42
N ARG A 139 13.27 1.97 -9.29
CA ARG A 139 13.71 3.15 -8.56
C ARG A 139 15.20 3.14 -8.32
N VAL A 140 15.80 4.32 -8.30
CA VAL A 140 17.16 4.55 -7.84
C VAL A 140 17.09 5.41 -6.59
N GLY A 141 17.78 5.02 -5.55
CA GLY A 141 17.73 5.68 -4.26
C GLY A 141 19.06 5.72 -3.54
N LYS A 142 19.03 6.35 -2.38
CA LYS A 142 20.17 6.43 -1.49
C LYS A 142 19.74 6.32 -0.03
N ILE A 143 20.49 5.56 0.73
CA ILE A 143 20.36 5.48 2.19
C ILE A 143 21.31 6.48 2.81
N PHE A 144 20.79 7.39 3.61
CA PHE A 144 21.53 8.38 4.39
C PHE A 144 21.68 7.86 5.81
N PRO A 145 22.89 7.49 6.27
CA PRO A 145 23.10 6.86 7.56
C PRO A 145 23.10 7.89 8.71
N ILE A 146 22.01 8.65 8.83
CA ILE A 146 21.85 9.67 9.87
C ILE A 146 21.43 9.03 11.19
N VAL A 147 20.57 8.01 11.13
CA VAL A 147 20.01 7.31 12.28
C VAL A 147 20.08 5.81 12.03
N GLY A 148 20.61 5.05 12.98
CA GLY A 148 20.64 3.58 12.90
C GLY A 148 21.82 2.96 13.62
N PRO A 149 21.78 1.64 13.82
CA PRO A 149 22.81 0.90 14.57
C PRO A 149 24.09 0.65 13.76
N ASN A 150 24.06 0.87 12.44
CA ASN A 150 25.20 0.64 11.55
C ASN A 150 25.09 1.52 10.28
N PRO A 151 26.18 1.70 9.52
CA PRO A 151 26.19 2.59 8.34
C PRO A 151 25.35 2.12 7.15
N ASN A 152 24.70 0.95 7.22
CA ASN A 152 23.78 0.45 6.20
C ASN A 152 22.30 0.80 6.49
N CYS A 153 22.03 1.35 7.68
CA CYS A 153 20.70 1.80 8.11
C CYS A 153 20.57 3.30 7.93
N GLY A 154 19.38 3.80 7.78
CA GLY A 154 19.12 5.24 7.77
C GLY A 154 17.88 5.64 6.97
N MET A 155 17.78 6.95 6.75
CA MET A 155 16.74 7.50 5.89
C MET A 155 16.99 7.09 4.45
N HIS A 156 15.99 6.51 3.82
CA HIS A 156 16.04 6.06 2.43
C HIS A 156 15.13 6.94 1.58
N LEU A 157 15.70 7.52 0.53
CA LEU A 157 15.00 8.29 -0.47
C LEU A 157 15.25 7.65 -1.82
N ALA A 158 14.18 7.35 -2.56
CA ALA A 158 14.31 6.81 -3.91
C ALA A 158 13.28 7.43 -4.86
N LEU A 159 13.70 7.55 -6.12
CA LEU A 159 12.90 8.09 -7.21
C LEU A 159 13.00 7.12 -8.39
N GLY A 160 11.92 7.03 -9.16
CA GLY A 160 11.90 6.17 -10.34
C GLY A 160 10.62 6.27 -11.13
N GLY A 161 10.37 5.26 -11.93
CA GLY A 161 9.18 5.20 -12.75
C GLY A 161 8.83 3.77 -13.12
N GLY A 162 7.69 3.62 -13.76
CA GLY A 162 7.19 2.33 -14.15
C GLY A 162 5.84 2.40 -14.82
N VAL A 163 5.04 1.39 -14.57
CA VAL A 163 3.69 1.26 -15.12
C VAL A 163 2.68 1.03 -14.01
N MET A 164 1.51 1.63 -14.15
CA MET A 164 0.37 1.44 -13.26
C MET A 164 -0.84 1.01 -14.07
N GLN A 165 -1.61 0.09 -13.53
CA GLN A 165 -2.89 -0.33 -14.07
C GLN A 165 -3.88 -0.55 -12.95
N HIS A 166 -5.13 -0.12 -13.17
CA HIS A 166 -6.22 -0.39 -12.26
C HIS A 166 -7.53 -0.63 -13.02
N LYS A 167 -8.45 -1.29 -12.38
CA LYS A 167 -9.79 -1.57 -12.89
C LYS A 167 -10.79 -1.82 -11.76
N ILE A 168 -12.05 -1.73 -12.07
CA ILE A 168 -13.13 -2.18 -11.20
C ILE A 168 -13.40 -3.66 -11.46
N ARG A 169 -13.27 -4.48 -10.42
CA ARG A 169 -13.70 -5.89 -10.46
C ARG A 169 -15.15 -5.98 -10.02
N ILE A 170 -15.98 -6.49 -10.90
CA ILE A 170 -17.41 -6.71 -10.68
C ILE A 170 -17.59 -8.17 -10.27
N GLN A 171 -18.22 -8.41 -9.13
CA GLN A 171 -18.41 -9.76 -8.58
C GLN A 171 -19.86 -9.91 -8.11
N PRO A 172 -20.70 -10.67 -8.83
CA PRO A 172 -22.00 -11.14 -8.34
C PRO A 172 -21.82 -12.09 -7.15
N GLU A 173 -22.73 -12.09 -6.20
CA GLU A 173 -22.59 -12.82 -4.95
C GLU A 173 -22.63 -14.34 -5.12
N PHE A 174 -23.69 -14.90 -5.65
CA PHE A 174 -23.86 -16.36 -5.74
C PHE A 174 -24.17 -16.87 -7.13
N GLU A 175 -24.59 -16.01 -8.04
CA GLU A 175 -25.06 -16.42 -9.34
C GLU A 175 -24.40 -15.69 -10.49
N THR A 176 -24.49 -16.32 -11.66
CA THR A 176 -24.05 -15.70 -12.90
C THR A 176 -25.12 -14.73 -13.38
N LEU A 177 -24.69 -13.50 -13.60
CA LEU A 177 -25.47 -12.49 -14.32
C LEU A 177 -25.05 -12.56 -15.79
N PRO A 178 -25.90 -13.03 -16.72
CA PRO A 178 -25.53 -13.13 -18.13
C PRO A 178 -25.01 -11.82 -18.71
N GLN A 179 -25.54 -10.69 -18.23
CA GLN A 179 -25.15 -9.33 -18.63
C GLN A 179 -23.73 -8.94 -18.16
N LEU A 180 -23.16 -9.69 -17.21
CA LEU A 180 -21.83 -9.46 -16.64
C LEU A 180 -20.91 -10.66 -16.81
N GLU A 181 -21.18 -11.55 -17.76
CA GLU A 181 -20.32 -12.68 -18.08
C GLU A 181 -19.32 -12.36 -19.20
N GLY A 182 -18.20 -13.06 -19.19
CA GLY A 182 -17.21 -13.04 -20.26
C GLY A 182 -16.75 -11.63 -20.63
N ASP A 183 -16.89 -11.31 -21.90
CA ASP A 183 -16.43 -10.02 -22.45
C ASP A 183 -17.35 -8.84 -22.11
N TYR A 184 -18.59 -9.07 -21.71
CA TYR A 184 -19.50 -8.01 -21.28
C TYR A 184 -18.98 -7.26 -20.05
N LYS A 185 -18.29 -7.94 -19.12
CA LYS A 185 -17.62 -7.28 -17.97
C LYS A 185 -16.62 -6.20 -18.41
N LYS A 186 -16.00 -6.37 -19.58
CA LYS A 186 -15.01 -5.42 -20.10
C LYS A 186 -15.63 -4.05 -20.43
N GLY A 187 -16.92 -3.99 -20.71
CA GLY A 187 -17.64 -2.74 -20.94
C GLY A 187 -17.87 -1.91 -19.68
N TYR A 188 -17.71 -2.51 -18.50
CA TYR A 188 -17.99 -1.86 -17.21
C TYR A 188 -16.77 -1.74 -16.31
N ASP A 189 -15.67 -2.47 -16.56
CA ASP A 189 -14.54 -2.60 -15.62
C ASP A 189 -13.60 -1.40 -15.57
N ARG A 190 -13.77 -0.41 -16.45
CA ARG A 190 -12.98 0.84 -16.48
C ARG A 190 -11.47 0.59 -16.48
N LEU A 191 -11.01 -0.42 -17.21
CA LEU A 191 -9.59 -0.73 -17.26
C LEU A 191 -8.77 0.47 -17.73
N THR A 192 -7.90 0.95 -16.86
CA THR A 192 -7.07 2.13 -17.07
C THR A 192 -5.62 1.76 -16.81
N ASN A 193 -4.71 2.19 -17.68
CA ASN A 193 -3.28 2.00 -17.46
C ASN A 193 -2.46 3.14 -18.08
N GLY A 194 -1.23 3.26 -17.62
CA GLY A 194 -0.28 4.24 -18.11
C GLY A 194 1.08 4.16 -17.44
N LEU A 195 1.95 5.08 -17.81
CA LEU A 195 3.24 5.27 -17.16
C LEU A 195 3.04 5.93 -15.80
N CYS A 196 3.92 5.64 -14.85
CA CYS A 196 3.90 6.31 -13.55
C CYS A 196 5.29 6.73 -13.11
N LEU A 197 5.35 7.84 -12.40
CA LEU A 197 6.49 8.22 -11.57
C LEU A 197 6.30 7.63 -10.18
N SER A 198 7.39 7.33 -9.50
CA SER A 198 7.38 6.76 -8.16
C SER A 198 8.41 7.45 -7.30
N GLN A 199 7.97 7.87 -6.12
CA GLN A 199 8.79 8.51 -5.10
C GLN A 199 8.63 7.72 -3.81
N SER A 200 9.73 7.53 -3.06
CA SER A 200 9.67 6.88 -1.76
C SER A 200 10.54 7.60 -0.76
N LEU A 201 10.03 7.73 0.45
CA LEU A 201 10.73 8.29 1.60
C LEU A 201 10.42 7.44 2.83
N GLY A 202 11.45 6.94 3.50
CA GLY A 202 11.25 6.13 4.69
C GLY A 202 12.54 5.83 5.42
N TYR A 203 12.44 4.91 6.36
CA TYR A 203 13.57 4.40 7.13
C TYR A 203 13.88 2.98 6.71
N GLN A 204 15.14 2.75 6.31
CA GLN A 204 15.67 1.44 5.98
C GLN A 204 16.51 0.91 7.13
N HIS A 205 16.16 -0.26 7.63
CA HIS A 205 16.91 -0.96 8.66
C HIS A 205 17.50 -2.27 8.11
N PHE A 206 18.82 -2.41 8.21
CA PHE A 206 19.52 -3.67 8.00
C PHE A 206 20.21 -4.06 9.29
N GLY A 207 19.62 -4.99 10.02
CA GLY A 207 20.08 -5.39 11.34
C GLY A 207 21.39 -6.16 11.29
N ASN A 208 22.13 -6.05 12.39
CA ASN A 208 23.37 -6.81 12.61
C ASN A 208 23.11 -8.32 12.69
N PHE A 209 21.92 -8.69 13.10
CA PHE A 209 21.39 -10.05 13.07
C PHE A 209 20.60 -10.19 11.78
N ARG A 210 20.98 -11.11 10.91
CA ARG A 210 20.51 -11.29 9.53
C ARG A 210 18.99 -11.36 9.33
N PHE A 211 18.20 -11.44 10.38
CA PHE A 211 16.75 -11.64 10.35
C PHE A 211 15.91 -10.38 10.43
N VAL A 212 16.42 -9.29 11.02
CA VAL A 212 15.67 -8.05 11.23
C VAL A 212 16.09 -7.03 10.18
N ASN A 213 15.44 -7.07 9.02
CA ASN A 213 15.71 -6.13 7.94
C ASN A 213 14.37 -5.65 7.40
N PHE A 214 14.09 -4.37 7.58
CA PHE A 214 12.81 -3.82 7.18
C PHE A 214 12.96 -2.39 6.63
N TYR A 215 11.98 -2.02 5.85
CA TYR A 215 11.73 -0.64 5.44
C TYR A 215 10.35 -0.23 5.93
N VAL A 216 10.24 0.99 6.42
CA VAL A 216 8.97 1.64 6.76
C VAL A 216 8.98 3.04 6.17
N GLY A 217 7.95 3.37 5.40
CA GLY A 217 7.92 4.67 4.75
C GLY A 217 6.62 4.99 4.06
N VAL A 218 6.65 6.11 3.36
CA VAL A 218 5.59 6.58 2.48
C VAL A 218 6.07 6.54 1.03
N GLU A 219 5.18 6.15 0.15
CA GLU A 219 5.44 6.08 -1.29
C GLU A 219 4.33 6.81 -2.03
N PHE A 220 4.71 7.53 -3.07
CA PHE A 220 3.79 8.21 -3.97
C PHE A 220 3.99 7.66 -5.38
N TYR A 221 2.87 7.38 -6.03
CA TYR A 221 2.80 6.96 -7.42
C TYR A 221 1.94 7.97 -8.17
N GLU A 222 2.50 8.60 -9.18
CA GLU A 222 1.84 9.59 -10.04
C GLU A 222 1.70 8.97 -11.43
N GLY A 223 0.52 8.45 -11.73
CA GLY A 223 0.20 7.76 -12.97
C GLY A 223 -0.43 8.69 -14.00
N PHE A 224 0.15 8.71 -15.19
CA PHE A 224 -0.42 9.35 -16.39
C PHE A 224 -1.18 8.27 -17.15
N THR A 225 -2.48 8.17 -16.90
CA THR A 225 -3.26 7.01 -17.27
C THR A 225 -4.37 7.34 -18.25
N GLN A 226 -4.80 6.33 -19.01
CA GLN A 226 -5.91 6.44 -19.95
C GLN A 226 -6.72 5.16 -19.94
N ASN A 227 -8.04 5.28 -20.13
CA ASN A 227 -8.91 4.13 -20.30
C ASN A 227 -8.53 3.34 -21.58
N ARG A 228 -8.46 2.03 -21.48
CA ARG A 228 -8.09 1.13 -22.58
C ARG A 228 -9.28 0.40 -23.21
N ARG A 229 -10.50 0.63 -22.70
CA ARG A 229 -11.70 0.04 -23.28
C ARG A 229 -12.16 0.83 -24.49
N THR A 230 -12.63 0.08 -25.51
CA THR A 230 -13.14 0.67 -26.76
C THR A 230 -14.46 1.40 -26.54
N LEU A 231 -15.29 0.89 -25.61
CA LEU A 231 -16.60 1.42 -25.31
C LEU A 231 -16.92 1.17 -23.82
N ASN A 232 -17.46 2.17 -23.16
CA ASN A 232 -18.09 2.02 -21.86
C ASN A 232 -19.59 1.81 -22.06
N PHE A 233 -20.12 0.71 -21.56
CA PHE A 233 -21.49 0.31 -21.86
C PHE A 233 -22.55 1.14 -21.12
N ASP A 234 -22.18 1.75 -19.99
CA ASP A 234 -23.07 2.65 -19.26
C ASP A 234 -23.28 3.99 -19.99
N THR A 235 -22.22 4.54 -20.56
CA THR A 235 -22.27 5.84 -21.27
C THR A 235 -22.45 5.71 -22.78
N GLN A 236 -22.30 4.50 -23.33
CA GLN A 236 -22.28 4.21 -24.77
C GLN A 236 -21.22 5.04 -25.52
N MET A 237 -20.15 5.46 -24.84
CA MET A 237 -19.08 6.27 -25.40
C MET A 237 -17.71 5.70 -25.07
N ARG A 238 -16.74 6.02 -25.94
CA ARG A 238 -15.35 5.78 -25.68
C ARG A 238 -14.81 6.86 -24.74
N ASP A 239 -14.15 6.46 -23.67
CA ASP A 239 -13.50 7.37 -22.76
C ASP A 239 -12.03 7.57 -23.18
N THR A 240 -11.72 8.73 -23.73
CA THR A 240 -10.40 9.12 -24.20
C THR A 240 -9.71 10.12 -23.25
N LYS A 241 -10.33 10.41 -22.10
CA LYS A 241 -9.79 11.35 -21.13
C LYS A 241 -8.46 10.86 -20.59
N GLU A 242 -7.44 11.67 -20.67
CA GLU A 242 -6.19 11.51 -19.93
C GLU A 242 -6.44 11.88 -18.46
N ARG A 243 -5.88 11.09 -17.55
CA ARG A 243 -6.05 11.23 -16.10
C ARG A 243 -4.71 11.28 -15.40
N MET A 244 -4.70 12.02 -14.32
CA MET A 244 -3.61 12.01 -13.37
C MET A 244 -4.04 11.28 -12.11
N ASP A 245 -3.67 10.02 -12.03
CA ASP A 245 -4.01 9.13 -10.93
C ASP A 245 -2.86 9.13 -9.92
N ILE A 246 -3.12 9.63 -8.72
CA ILE A 246 -2.12 9.71 -7.67
C ILE A 246 -2.49 8.74 -6.55
N ILE A 247 -1.52 7.97 -6.09
CA ILE A 247 -1.66 7.06 -4.95
C ILE A 247 -0.58 7.38 -3.93
N GLY A 248 -0.99 7.72 -2.71
CA GLY A 248 -0.12 7.78 -1.55
C GLY A 248 -0.24 6.48 -0.75
N THR A 249 0.87 5.86 -0.40
CA THR A 249 0.89 4.58 0.31
C THR A 249 1.79 4.67 1.54
N PHE A 250 1.29 4.21 2.68
CA PHE A 250 2.13 3.86 3.80
C PHE A 250 2.50 2.39 3.67
N VAL A 251 3.80 2.06 3.65
CA VAL A 251 4.29 0.72 3.36
C VAL A 251 5.27 0.23 4.42
N VAL A 252 5.16 -1.04 4.75
CA VAL A 252 6.13 -1.80 5.52
C VAL A 252 6.64 -2.93 4.65
N ARG A 253 7.95 -3.05 4.55
CA ARG A 253 8.63 -4.03 3.70
C ARG A 253 9.62 -4.83 4.52
N TRP A 254 9.60 -6.14 4.42
CA TRP A 254 10.54 -7.02 5.07
C TRP A 254 11.52 -7.57 4.05
N TYR A 255 12.84 -7.43 4.33
CA TYR A 255 13.89 -7.83 3.41
C TYR A 255 14.67 -9.06 3.89
N PHE A 256 15.05 -9.89 2.93
CA PHE A 256 15.98 -11.00 3.10
C PHE A 256 17.24 -10.69 2.29
N PRO A 257 18.30 -10.15 2.93
CA PRO A 257 19.54 -9.81 2.24
C PRO A 257 20.35 -11.07 1.91
N ILE A 258 20.87 -11.09 0.70
CA ILE A 258 21.71 -12.16 0.16
C ILE A 258 23.16 -11.64 0.17
N TYR A 259 23.89 -11.95 1.20
CA TYR A 259 25.29 -11.56 1.33
C TYR A 259 26.20 -12.50 0.55
N ARG A 260 27.19 -11.98 -0.16
CA ARG A 260 28.31 -12.78 -0.65
C ARG A 260 29.08 -13.31 0.54
N ARG A 261 29.44 -14.59 0.53
CA ARG A 261 30.34 -15.16 1.53
C ARG A 261 31.68 -14.43 1.39
N GLN A 262 32.08 -13.68 2.40
CA GLN A 262 33.48 -13.28 2.56
C GLN A 262 34.25 -14.52 3.05
N ALA A 263 35.38 -14.82 2.40
CA ALA A 263 36.31 -15.82 2.91
C ALA A 263 36.70 -15.39 4.34
N ARG A 264 36.52 -16.27 5.31
CA ARG A 264 37.08 -16.06 6.64
C ARG A 264 38.58 -16.22 6.47
N ASP A 265 39.35 -15.15 6.73
CA ASP A 265 40.78 -15.29 6.88
C ASP A 265 41.04 -16.13 8.13
N TYR A 266 41.39 -17.41 7.92
CA TYR A 266 41.84 -18.27 8.95
C TYR A 266 43.31 -17.89 9.20
N TYR A 267 43.59 -17.15 10.28
CA TYR A 267 44.95 -17.01 10.79
C TYR A 267 45.26 -18.32 11.48
N PHE A 268 46.14 -19.13 10.88
CA PHE A 268 46.84 -20.23 11.59
C PHE A 268 47.99 -19.59 12.35
N TYR A 269 47.99 -19.74 13.66
CA TYR A 269 49.16 -19.47 14.54
C TYR A 269 49.98 -20.73 14.68
#